data_33f9a90eb46e245788a51c083ae99e84
#
_entry.id   33f9a90eb46e245788a51c083ae99e84
#
_cell.length_a   1.000
_cell.length_b   1.000
_cell.length_c   1.000
_cell.angle_alpha   90.00
_cell.angle_beta   90.00
_cell.angle_gamma   90.00
#
_symmetry.space_group_name_H-M   'P 1'
#
loop_
_entity.id
_entity.type
_entity.pdbx_description
1 polymer ?
#
loop_
_entity_poly.entity_id
_entity_poly.type
_entity_poly.pdbx_seq_one_letter_code
_entity_poly.pdbx_strand_id
1 'polypeptide(L)'
;MANGSFYKVTRIITHAMLWGNDVSVVFKKVDSMLYENIPGKIISKSFITKNGFKGIDLTSKTRRGDLQRYNIFITPFEVIIFKMGGNGDYIKYGDEAAKFFKSIQFKEYDTQNGWKRFAPSFGGFEVSMPHNPFVGNDGSWMFDAIDAAANTRYRVIRTDINNFQFAEKDSFDLELLNESFISSEFIDSSYSRKYIQFKGYPAMDGKYNDKSGNVFLTRFILQGPHYYSLIAMGKKETAAMNDFLNSFEIKPFNYGKEKTQKDTALYYSVQTSYYPSPGKIKLDFPQYSY
;
A
#
# COMPACT_ATOMS: atom_id res chain seq x y z
N MET A 1 -2.23 26.39 -14.39
CA MET A 1 -2.71 27.59 -13.70
C MET A 1 -2.02 28.81 -14.30
N ALA A 2 -2.69 29.96 -14.32
CA ALA A 2 -2.16 31.17 -14.96
C ALA A 2 -0.85 31.70 -14.33
N ASN A 3 -0.57 31.37 -13.08
CA ASN A 3 0.62 31.78 -12.32
C ASN A 3 1.76 30.73 -12.32
N GLY A 4 1.65 29.66 -13.12
CA GLY A 4 2.66 28.61 -13.20
C GLY A 4 2.73 27.69 -11.97
N SER A 5 1.82 27.82 -11.00
CA SER A 5 1.78 26.90 -9.87
C SER A 5 1.19 25.54 -10.26
N PHE A 6 1.65 24.49 -9.59
CA PHE A 6 1.11 23.14 -9.72
C PHE A 6 0.99 22.45 -8.36
N TYR A 7 0.06 21.52 -8.30
CA TYR A 7 -0.21 20.72 -7.11
C TYR A 7 -0.02 19.25 -7.44
N LYS A 8 0.51 18.50 -6.45
CA LYS A 8 0.64 17.05 -6.55
C LYS A 8 0.36 16.44 -5.20
N VAL A 9 -0.43 15.38 -5.19
CA VAL A 9 -0.57 14.48 -4.02
C VAL A 9 0.04 13.15 -4.40
N THR A 10 1.00 12.70 -3.61
CA THR A 10 1.62 11.38 -3.78
C THR A 10 1.32 10.55 -2.54
N ARG A 11 0.87 9.32 -2.76
CA ARG A 11 0.66 8.32 -1.72
C ARG A 11 1.70 7.24 -1.88
N ILE A 12 2.40 6.93 -0.81
CA ILE A 12 3.38 5.85 -0.75
C ILE A 12 2.85 4.84 0.25
N ILE A 13 2.36 3.73 -0.25
CA ILE A 13 1.90 2.63 0.58
C ILE A 13 3.14 2.01 1.19
N THR A 14 3.22 2.04 2.50
CA THR A 14 4.36 1.50 3.22
C THR A 14 4.05 0.07 3.63
N HIS A 15 4.89 -0.86 3.23
CA HIS A 15 4.78 -2.25 3.66
C HIS A 15 5.03 -2.37 5.17
N ALA A 16 6.15 -2.95 5.54
CA ALA A 16 6.48 -3.18 6.94
C ALA A 16 6.95 -1.93 7.71
N MET A 17 7.24 -0.80 7.04
CA MET A 17 7.81 0.40 7.69
C MET A 17 7.00 0.90 8.89
N LEU A 18 5.68 0.81 8.81
CA LEU A 18 4.76 1.26 9.87
C LEU A 18 4.32 0.10 10.78
N TRP A 19 4.73 -1.11 10.48
CA TRP A 19 4.36 -2.28 11.25
C TRP A 19 5.28 -2.43 12.46
N GLY A 20 4.71 -2.15 13.64
CA GLY A 20 5.40 -2.32 14.91
C GLY A 20 6.53 -1.33 15.21
N ASN A 21 6.89 -0.47 14.26
CA ASN A 21 7.94 0.52 14.45
C ASN A 21 7.40 1.79 15.10
N ASP A 22 8.23 2.41 15.94
CA ASP A 22 7.96 3.74 16.44
C ASP A 22 7.89 4.72 15.26
N VAL A 23 6.92 5.62 15.30
CA VAL A 23 6.76 6.71 14.31
C VAL A 23 8.06 7.50 14.15
N SER A 24 8.91 7.59 15.19
CA SER A 24 10.21 8.24 15.12
C SER A 24 11.19 7.56 14.14
N VAL A 25 11.13 6.23 14.02
CA VAL A 25 11.95 5.47 13.06
C VAL A 25 11.50 5.75 11.63
N VAL A 26 10.18 5.80 11.41
CA VAL A 26 9.61 6.15 10.11
C VAL A 26 10.00 7.57 9.70
N PHE A 27 9.97 8.52 10.66
CA PHE A 27 10.43 9.88 10.40
C PHE A 27 11.90 9.95 9.99
N LYS A 28 12.78 9.19 10.62
CA LYS A 28 14.19 9.13 10.24
C LYS A 28 14.38 8.63 8.81
N LYS A 29 13.65 7.57 8.43
CA LYS A 29 13.68 7.04 7.06
C LYS A 29 13.13 8.03 6.05
N VAL A 30 11.96 8.64 6.33
CA VAL A 30 11.39 9.70 5.50
C VAL A 30 12.36 10.86 5.36
N ASP A 31 13.02 11.26 6.43
CA ASP A 31 13.99 12.35 6.43
C ASP A 31 15.19 12.02 5.52
N SER A 32 15.75 10.82 5.62
CA SER A 32 16.82 10.36 4.72
C SER A 32 16.35 10.39 3.26
N MET A 33 15.19 9.84 2.96
CA MET A 33 14.61 9.85 1.61
C MET A 33 14.38 11.27 1.07
N LEU A 34 14.04 12.24 1.92
CA LEU A 34 13.83 13.62 1.51
C LEU A 34 15.10 14.25 0.95
N TYR A 35 16.25 14.03 1.59
CA TYR A 35 17.53 14.57 1.11
C TYR A 35 17.97 13.95 -0.22
N GLU A 36 17.61 12.72 -0.47
CA GLU A 36 17.93 12.02 -1.72
C GLU A 36 17.00 12.38 -2.87
N ASN A 37 15.72 12.62 -2.59
CA ASN A 37 14.67 12.69 -3.62
C ASN A 37 14.06 14.09 -3.82
N ILE A 38 14.28 15.03 -2.90
CA ILE A 38 13.81 16.40 -3.09
C ILE A 38 14.86 17.22 -3.85
N PRO A 39 14.53 17.71 -5.04
CA PRO A 39 15.47 18.47 -5.85
C PRO A 39 15.80 19.81 -5.19
N GLY A 40 17.09 20.14 -5.13
CA GLY A 40 17.56 21.44 -4.68
C GLY A 40 17.93 21.50 -3.19
N LYS A 41 17.86 22.71 -2.62
CA LYS A 41 18.25 22.97 -1.23
C LYS A 41 17.02 23.14 -0.35
N ILE A 42 16.95 22.42 0.77
CA ILE A 42 15.93 22.64 1.79
C ILE A 42 16.22 23.97 2.48
N ILE A 43 15.26 24.90 2.47
CA ILE A 43 15.38 26.24 3.05
C ILE A 43 14.58 26.38 4.35
N SER A 44 13.55 25.57 4.58
CA SER A 44 12.86 25.49 5.86
C SER A 44 12.27 24.09 6.07
N LYS A 45 12.23 23.67 7.33
CA LYS A 45 11.65 22.42 7.77
C LYS A 45 11.10 22.58 9.18
N SER A 46 9.87 22.14 9.41
CA SER A 46 9.24 22.11 10.73
C SER A 46 8.36 20.90 10.87
N PHE A 47 8.19 20.43 12.12
CA PHE A 47 7.23 19.37 12.41
C PHE A 47 5.84 19.96 12.55
N ILE A 48 4.85 19.24 12.02
CA ILE A 48 3.44 19.59 12.05
C ILE A 48 2.61 18.40 12.51
N THR A 49 1.41 18.67 12.96
CA THR A 49 0.42 17.63 13.27
C THR A 49 -0.92 18.03 12.67
N LYS A 50 -1.62 17.08 12.05
CA LYS A 50 -2.95 17.30 11.48
C LYS A 50 -3.84 16.08 11.68
N ASN A 51 -5.03 16.26 12.24
CA ASN A 51 -5.96 15.18 12.60
C ASN A 51 -5.26 14.02 13.35
N GLY A 52 -4.35 14.35 14.27
CA GLY A 52 -3.57 13.36 15.04
C GLY A 52 -2.37 12.77 14.31
N PHE A 53 -2.22 12.95 13.00
CA PHE A 53 -1.06 12.45 12.24
C PHE A 53 0.11 13.42 12.29
N LYS A 54 1.29 12.89 12.65
CA LYS A 54 2.54 13.65 12.63
C LYS A 54 3.01 13.83 11.19
N GLY A 55 3.62 14.98 10.92
CA GLY A 55 4.12 15.30 9.60
C GLY A 55 5.26 16.33 9.62
N ILE A 56 5.69 16.70 8.44
CA ILE A 56 6.74 17.68 8.17
C ILE A 56 6.20 18.72 7.19
N ASP A 57 6.34 20.00 7.50
CA ASP A 57 6.23 21.10 6.54
C ASP A 57 7.64 21.47 6.09
N LEU A 58 7.90 21.40 4.80
CA LEU A 58 9.21 21.58 4.21
C LEU A 58 9.11 22.47 2.99
N THR A 59 10.05 23.41 2.85
CA THR A 59 10.23 24.21 1.63
C THR A 59 11.63 23.99 1.09
N SER A 60 11.72 23.73 -0.22
CA SER A 60 12.96 23.61 -0.96
C SER A 60 13.04 24.64 -2.07
N LYS A 61 14.28 25.00 -2.46
CA LYS A 61 14.58 25.83 -3.63
C LYS A 61 15.37 25.02 -4.63
N THR A 62 14.84 24.88 -5.85
CA THR A 62 15.53 24.16 -6.92
C THR A 62 16.75 24.93 -7.42
N ARG A 63 17.62 24.32 -8.22
CA ARG A 63 18.77 24.98 -8.85
C ARG A 63 18.34 26.12 -9.78
N ARG A 64 17.11 26.07 -10.33
CA ARG A 64 16.53 27.11 -11.20
C ARG A 64 15.91 28.26 -10.43
N GLY A 65 15.88 28.18 -9.09
CA GLY A 65 15.28 29.20 -8.23
C GLY A 65 13.83 28.95 -7.86
N ASP A 66 13.16 27.96 -8.45
CA ASP A 66 11.78 27.61 -8.15
C ASP A 66 11.62 27.15 -6.71
N LEU A 67 10.57 27.60 -6.05
CA LEU A 67 10.21 27.11 -4.71
C LEU A 67 9.25 25.95 -4.80
N GLN A 68 9.44 25.00 -3.88
CA GLN A 68 8.55 23.85 -3.70
C GLN A 68 8.26 23.70 -2.22
N ARG A 69 6.99 23.63 -1.86
CA ARG A 69 6.54 23.39 -0.49
C ARG A 69 5.86 22.04 -0.40
N TYR A 70 6.13 21.33 0.68
CA TYR A 70 5.62 20.00 0.94
C TYR A 70 5.02 19.95 2.34
N ASN A 71 3.85 19.30 2.47
CA ASN A 71 3.40 18.73 3.73
C ASN A 71 3.44 17.22 3.58
N ILE A 72 4.21 16.55 4.42
CA ILE A 72 4.42 15.10 4.39
C ILE A 72 3.87 14.53 5.68
N PHE A 73 2.87 13.67 5.60
CA PHE A 73 2.24 13.06 6.76
C PHE A 73 2.45 11.56 6.78
N ILE A 74 2.64 11.02 7.97
CA ILE A 74 2.76 9.59 8.23
C ILE A 74 1.48 9.12 8.88
N THR A 75 0.79 8.21 8.20
CA THR A 75 -0.39 7.52 8.70
C THR A 75 -0.03 6.08 9.08
N PRO A 76 -0.90 5.30 9.71
CA PRO A 76 -0.60 3.89 10.01
C PRO A 76 -0.34 3.01 8.78
N PHE A 77 -0.79 3.43 7.58
CA PHE A 77 -0.74 2.59 6.38
C PHE A 77 0.09 3.17 5.24
N GLU A 78 0.34 4.49 5.24
CA GLU A 78 0.97 5.17 4.13
C GLU A 78 1.67 6.47 4.54
N VAL A 79 2.59 6.91 3.70
CA VAL A 79 3.12 8.28 3.72
C VAL A 79 2.42 9.08 2.63
N ILE A 80 1.83 10.22 2.97
CA ILE A 80 1.12 11.09 2.04
C ILE A 80 1.89 12.39 1.89
N ILE A 81 2.24 12.73 0.66
CA ILE A 81 3.00 13.92 0.31
C ILE A 81 2.10 14.87 -0.47
N PHE A 82 1.78 16.01 0.12
CA PHE A 82 1.14 17.14 -0.55
C PHE A 82 2.21 18.10 -0.99
N LYS A 83 2.29 18.36 -2.28
CA LYS A 83 3.28 19.25 -2.90
C LYS A 83 2.62 20.39 -3.62
N MET A 84 3.15 21.58 -3.45
CA MET A 84 2.91 22.74 -4.30
C MET A 84 4.27 23.26 -4.82
N GLY A 85 4.35 23.55 -6.11
CA GLY A 85 5.54 24.07 -6.75
C GLY A 85 5.20 25.19 -7.74
N GLY A 86 6.18 26.06 -7.99
CA GLY A 86 6.08 27.20 -8.92
C GLY A 86 7.15 28.24 -8.68
N ASN A 87 7.07 29.34 -9.43
CA ASN A 87 7.98 30.47 -9.30
C ASN A 87 7.51 31.48 -8.25
N GLY A 88 8.45 31.98 -7.44
CA GLY A 88 8.23 33.08 -6.52
C GLY A 88 7.78 32.68 -5.13
N ASP A 89 7.70 33.69 -4.27
CA ASP A 89 7.47 33.53 -2.83
C ASP A 89 6.02 33.17 -2.47
N TYR A 90 5.09 33.27 -3.42
CA TYR A 90 3.70 32.91 -3.16
C TYR A 90 3.50 31.44 -2.78
N ILE A 91 4.44 30.57 -3.16
CA ILE A 91 4.45 29.16 -2.74
C ILE A 91 4.59 29.03 -1.21
N LYS A 92 5.29 29.98 -0.60
CA LYS A 92 5.55 29.97 0.83
C LYS A 92 4.55 30.85 1.59
N TYR A 93 4.24 32.01 1.07
CA TYR A 93 3.48 33.04 1.79
C TYR A 93 2.15 33.41 1.15
N GLY A 94 1.85 32.93 -0.06
CA GLY A 94 0.62 33.27 -0.76
C GLY A 94 -0.63 32.65 -0.17
N ASP A 95 -1.76 33.32 -0.33
CA ASP A 95 -3.07 32.85 0.13
C ASP A 95 -3.45 31.50 -0.45
N GLU A 96 -3.06 31.23 -1.68
CA GLU A 96 -3.31 29.97 -2.38
C GLU A 96 -2.60 28.80 -1.70
N ALA A 97 -1.32 28.97 -1.33
CA ALA A 97 -0.57 27.97 -0.60
C ALA A 97 -1.19 27.75 0.79
N ALA A 98 -1.55 28.83 1.47
CA ALA A 98 -2.21 28.74 2.77
C ALA A 98 -3.53 27.97 2.68
N LYS A 99 -4.38 28.26 1.68
CA LYS A 99 -5.64 27.54 1.45
C LYS A 99 -5.40 26.08 1.15
N PHE A 100 -4.47 25.74 0.25
CA PHE A 100 -4.16 24.36 -0.10
C PHE A 100 -3.75 23.54 1.11
N PHE A 101 -2.71 23.97 1.84
CA PHE A 101 -2.19 23.19 2.97
C PHE A 101 -3.13 23.22 4.20
N LYS A 102 -3.89 24.29 4.40
CA LYS A 102 -4.91 24.32 5.47
C LYS A 102 -6.10 23.41 5.18
N SER A 103 -6.47 23.24 3.92
CA SER A 103 -7.61 22.41 3.51
C SER A 103 -7.38 20.90 3.62
N ILE A 104 -6.13 20.47 3.85
CA ILE A 104 -5.84 19.04 4.03
C ILE A 104 -6.64 18.52 5.23
N GLN A 105 -7.40 17.47 5.01
CA GLN A 105 -8.15 16.75 6.04
C GLN A 105 -7.98 15.26 5.83
N PHE A 106 -7.71 14.53 6.89
CA PHE A 106 -7.68 13.10 6.90
C PHE A 106 -9.00 12.56 7.41
N LYS A 107 -9.55 11.56 6.72
CA LYS A 107 -10.63 10.76 7.28
C LYS A 107 -10.09 9.94 8.46
N GLU A 108 -10.89 9.81 9.48
CA GLU A 108 -10.59 8.85 10.54
C GLU A 108 -10.59 7.44 9.92
N TYR A 109 -9.58 6.67 10.26
CA TYR A 109 -9.59 5.25 9.93
C TYR A 109 -10.61 4.57 10.82
N ASP A 110 -11.41 3.67 10.21
CA ASP A 110 -12.32 2.82 10.97
C ASP A 110 -11.47 1.88 11.85
N THR A 111 -11.37 2.23 13.12
CA THR A 111 -10.65 1.44 14.12
C THR A 111 -11.59 0.87 15.17
N GLN A 112 -12.92 1.00 14.96
CA GLN A 112 -13.90 0.44 15.86
C GLN A 112 -13.85 -1.08 15.77
N ASN A 113 -13.38 -1.69 16.83
CA ASN A 113 -13.21 -3.13 16.91
C ASN A 113 -14.54 -3.87 16.82
N GLY A 114 -14.67 -4.69 15.81
CA GLY A 114 -15.77 -5.61 15.60
C GLY A 114 -15.41 -6.55 14.46
N TRP A 115 -14.86 -7.72 14.80
CA TRP A 115 -14.55 -8.74 13.81
C TRP A 115 -15.74 -9.01 12.91
N LYS A 116 -15.52 -8.86 11.61
CA LYS A 116 -16.54 -9.05 10.58
C LYS A 116 -15.94 -9.66 9.33
N ARG A 117 -16.79 -10.30 8.55
CA ARG A 117 -16.41 -10.78 7.22
C ARG A 117 -16.24 -9.58 6.30
N PHE A 118 -15.13 -9.53 5.63
CA PHE A 118 -14.80 -8.55 4.60
C PHE A 118 -14.62 -9.26 3.27
N ALA A 119 -15.23 -8.71 2.22
CA ALA A 119 -15.02 -9.08 0.83
C ALA A 119 -14.80 -7.82 0.01
N PRO A 120 -13.81 -7.77 -0.89
CA PRO A 120 -13.66 -6.66 -1.82
C PRO A 120 -14.88 -6.56 -2.75
N SER A 121 -15.23 -5.35 -3.16
CA SER A 121 -16.37 -5.13 -4.09
C SER A 121 -16.19 -5.83 -5.43
N PHE A 122 -14.96 -6.05 -5.85
CA PHE A 122 -14.62 -6.79 -7.06
C PHE A 122 -14.56 -8.32 -6.84
N GLY A 123 -14.81 -8.82 -5.63
CA GLY A 123 -14.73 -10.24 -5.32
C GLY A 123 -13.30 -10.77 -5.14
N GLY A 124 -13.08 -12.02 -5.48
CA GLY A 124 -11.80 -12.72 -5.43
C GLY A 124 -11.55 -13.43 -4.10
N PHE A 125 -11.93 -12.85 -2.97
CA PHE A 125 -11.80 -13.49 -1.66
C PHE A 125 -12.77 -12.92 -0.61
N GLU A 126 -12.83 -13.61 0.51
CA GLU A 126 -13.49 -13.18 1.75
C GLU A 126 -12.62 -13.57 2.94
N VAL A 127 -12.55 -12.72 3.97
CA VAL A 127 -11.75 -12.96 5.18
C VAL A 127 -12.34 -12.22 6.38
N SER A 128 -12.15 -12.74 7.59
CA SER A 128 -12.49 -12.02 8.81
C SER A 128 -11.43 -10.98 9.16
N MET A 129 -11.86 -9.75 9.44
CA MET A 129 -10.98 -8.64 9.84
C MET A 129 -11.56 -7.88 11.03
N PRO A 130 -10.72 -7.23 11.87
CA PRO A 130 -11.19 -6.51 13.05
C PRO A 130 -12.06 -5.28 12.74
N HIS A 131 -11.95 -4.75 11.51
CA HIS A 131 -12.76 -3.67 10.96
C HIS A 131 -12.68 -3.66 9.44
N ASN A 132 -13.33 -2.73 8.75
CA ASN A 132 -13.14 -2.54 7.31
C ASN A 132 -11.68 -2.17 7.03
N PRO A 133 -10.97 -2.92 6.18
CA PRO A 133 -9.56 -2.66 5.94
C PRO A 133 -9.35 -1.36 5.16
N PHE A 134 -8.21 -0.75 5.37
CA PHE A 134 -7.65 0.20 4.45
C PHE A 134 -7.24 -0.53 3.16
N VAL A 135 -7.63 0.02 2.02
CA VAL A 135 -7.36 -0.59 0.71
C VAL A 135 -6.33 0.25 -0.03
N GLY A 136 -5.23 -0.38 -0.39
CA GLY A 136 -4.17 0.20 -1.21
C GLY A 136 -3.93 -0.61 -2.48
N ASN A 137 -3.32 0.03 -3.48
CA ASN A 137 -2.85 -0.63 -4.69
C ASN A 137 -1.53 0.01 -5.13
N ASP A 138 -0.49 -0.80 -5.20
CA ASP A 138 0.84 -0.43 -5.72
C ASP A 138 1.43 -1.66 -6.42
N GLY A 139 0.91 -1.95 -7.61
CA GLY A 139 1.19 -3.19 -8.34
C GLY A 139 0.47 -4.42 -7.78
N SER A 140 0.24 -4.47 -6.48
CA SER A 140 -0.58 -5.48 -5.79
C SER A 140 -1.67 -4.82 -4.96
N TRP A 141 -2.81 -5.49 -4.80
CA TRP A 141 -3.87 -5.06 -3.90
C TRP A 141 -3.50 -5.38 -2.45
N MET A 142 -3.60 -4.40 -1.57
CA MET A 142 -3.33 -4.54 -0.15
C MET A 142 -4.54 -4.14 0.67
N PHE A 143 -4.85 -4.94 1.68
CA PHE A 143 -6.00 -4.77 2.59
C PHE A 143 -5.47 -4.85 4.01
N ASP A 144 -5.41 -3.72 4.69
CA ASP A 144 -4.77 -3.57 6.00
C ASP A 144 -5.79 -3.24 7.09
N ALA A 145 -5.71 -3.94 8.21
CA ALA A 145 -6.51 -3.65 9.40
C ALA A 145 -5.67 -3.74 10.67
N ILE A 146 -6.04 -2.97 11.69
CA ILE A 146 -5.36 -2.91 12.98
C ILE A 146 -6.38 -3.20 14.09
N ASP A 147 -6.14 -4.24 14.86
CA ASP A 147 -6.79 -4.40 16.15
C ASP A 147 -6.01 -3.59 17.19
N ALA A 148 -6.52 -2.39 17.48
CA ALA A 148 -5.86 -1.46 18.40
C ALA A 148 -5.83 -2.01 19.84
N ALA A 149 -6.86 -2.77 20.26
CA ALA A 149 -6.94 -3.34 21.60
C ALA A 149 -5.89 -4.44 21.82
N ALA A 150 -5.72 -5.30 20.82
CA ALA A 150 -4.71 -6.37 20.86
C ALA A 150 -3.33 -5.91 20.35
N ASN A 151 -3.21 -4.68 19.84
CA ASN A 151 -2.02 -4.18 19.14
C ASN A 151 -1.52 -5.17 18.08
N THR A 152 -2.47 -5.74 17.32
CA THR A 152 -2.21 -6.73 16.28
C THR A 152 -2.64 -6.18 14.93
N ARG A 153 -1.90 -6.50 13.90
CA ARG A 153 -2.12 -6.02 12.54
C ARG A 153 -2.34 -7.18 11.60
N TYR A 154 -3.22 -6.96 10.63
CA TYR A 154 -3.65 -7.96 9.67
C TYR A 154 -3.54 -7.38 8.28
N ARG A 155 -2.98 -8.15 7.35
CA ARG A 155 -2.83 -7.76 5.96
C ARG A 155 -3.19 -8.93 5.04
N VAL A 156 -3.93 -8.62 3.99
CA VAL A 156 -4.04 -9.47 2.81
C VAL A 156 -3.40 -8.74 1.64
N ILE A 157 -2.51 -9.39 0.94
CA ILE A 157 -1.97 -8.92 -0.34
C ILE A 157 -2.49 -9.87 -1.42
N ARG A 158 -3.03 -9.32 -2.51
CA ARG A 158 -3.30 -10.06 -3.73
C ARG A 158 -2.41 -9.52 -4.84
N THR A 159 -1.60 -10.38 -5.38
CA THR A 159 -0.76 -10.11 -6.56
C THR A 159 -1.33 -10.88 -7.74
N ASP A 160 -1.57 -10.20 -8.85
CA ASP A 160 -2.08 -10.81 -10.07
C ASP A 160 -0.91 -11.09 -11.01
N ILE A 161 -0.71 -12.36 -11.36
CA ILE A 161 0.34 -12.81 -12.27
C ILE A 161 -0.24 -12.79 -13.68
N ASN A 162 0.21 -11.85 -14.49
CA ASN A 162 -0.32 -11.65 -15.85
C ASN A 162 0.46 -12.41 -16.92
N ASN A 163 1.59 -13.02 -16.56
CA ASN A 163 2.44 -13.74 -17.49
C ASN A 163 2.57 -15.21 -17.11
N PHE A 164 1.73 -16.06 -17.70
CA PHE A 164 1.70 -17.50 -17.46
C PHE A 164 2.91 -18.26 -18.03
N GLN A 165 3.74 -17.64 -18.86
CA GLN A 165 4.92 -18.29 -19.42
C GLN A 165 6.01 -18.54 -18.38
N PHE A 166 5.95 -17.84 -17.26
CA PHE A 166 6.89 -17.97 -16.14
C PHE A 166 6.29 -18.67 -14.93
N ALA A 167 5.11 -19.29 -15.07
CA ALA A 167 4.55 -20.10 -14.00
C ALA A 167 5.44 -21.34 -13.80
N GLU A 168 6.10 -21.35 -12.66
CA GLU A 168 6.98 -22.43 -12.22
C GLU A 168 6.18 -23.48 -11.43
N LYS A 169 6.87 -24.39 -10.76
CA LYS A 169 6.23 -25.31 -9.83
C LYS A 169 5.68 -24.54 -8.63
N ASP A 170 4.53 -24.96 -8.09
CA ASP A 170 3.91 -24.34 -6.92
C ASP A 170 4.89 -24.11 -5.75
N SER A 171 5.80 -25.06 -5.54
CA SER A 171 6.82 -24.94 -4.49
C SER A 171 7.82 -23.80 -4.76
N PHE A 172 8.17 -23.56 -6.02
CA PHE A 172 9.05 -22.46 -6.38
C PHE A 172 8.38 -21.12 -6.15
N ASP A 173 7.14 -20.96 -6.59
CA ASP A 173 6.39 -19.72 -6.42
C ASP A 173 6.12 -19.42 -4.95
N LEU A 174 5.82 -20.44 -4.13
CA LEU A 174 5.66 -20.29 -2.69
C LEU A 174 6.97 -19.87 -2.01
N GLU A 175 8.12 -20.44 -2.43
CA GLU A 175 9.42 -20.00 -1.93
C GLU A 175 9.73 -18.56 -2.34
N LEU A 176 9.40 -18.18 -3.57
CA LEU A 176 9.60 -16.80 -4.03
C LEU A 176 8.81 -15.78 -3.20
N LEU A 177 7.56 -16.09 -2.86
CA LEU A 177 6.76 -15.28 -1.93
C LEU A 177 7.39 -15.21 -0.54
N ASN A 178 7.88 -16.35 -0.04
CA ASN A 178 8.58 -16.43 1.23
C ASN A 178 9.88 -15.60 1.21
N GLU A 179 10.72 -15.77 0.19
CA GLU A 179 11.96 -15.01 0.04
C GLU A 179 11.70 -13.50 -0.07
N SER A 180 10.69 -13.11 -0.81
CA SER A 180 10.27 -11.71 -0.88
C SER A 180 9.85 -11.16 0.48
N PHE A 181 9.20 -11.95 1.31
CA PHE A 181 8.81 -11.57 2.66
C PHE A 181 10.02 -11.46 3.60
N ILE A 182 10.91 -12.46 3.62
CA ILE A 182 12.07 -12.49 4.53
C ILE A 182 13.20 -11.55 4.10
N SER A 183 13.29 -11.19 2.83
CA SER A 183 14.26 -10.23 2.32
C SER A 183 13.96 -8.79 2.79
N SER A 184 12.77 -8.56 3.38
CA SER A 184 12.49 -7.29 4.02
C SER A 184 13.47 -7.07 5.18
N GLU A 185 14.05 -5.87 5.27
CA GLU A 185 15.08 -5.54 6.29
C GLU A 185 14.62 -5.69 7.76
N PHE A 186 13.35 -6.04 7.98
CA PHE A 186 12.71 -6.14 9.28
C PHE A 186 12.72 -7.55 9.86
N ILE A 187 12.67 -8.58 9.00
CA ILE A 187 12.55 -9.96 9.44
C ILE A 187 13.91 -10.47 9.95
N ASP A 188 13.90 -11.17 11.07
CA ASP A 188 15.06 -11.91 11.56
C ASP A 188 15.22 -13.20 10.75
N SER A 189 16.44 -13.73 10.71
CA SER A 189 16.76 -14.97 10.01
C SER A 189 16.12 -16.23 10.60
N SER A 190 15.62 -16.17 11.85
CA SER A 190 14.93 -17.29 12.50
C SER A 190 13.47 -17.36 12.08
N TYR A 191 13.13 -18.33 11.27
CA TYR A 191 11.76 -18.58 10.84
C TYR A 191 11.49 -20.08 10.72
N SER A 192 10.20 -20.44 10.80
CA SER A 192 9.72 -21.78 10.43
C SER A 192 8.69 -21.67 9.32
N ARG A 193 8.69 -22.66 8.40
CA ARG A 193 7.73 -22.72 7.30
C ARG A 193 7.28 -24.15 7.07
N LYS A 194 6.07 -24.29 6.54
CA LYS A 194 5.47 -25.58 6.23
C LYS A 194 4.61 -25.47 4.99
N TYR A 195 4.84 -26.33 4.00
CA TYR A 195 3.93 -26.53 2.89
C TYR A 195 2.65 -27.22 3.36
N ILE A 196 1.52 -26.73 2.90
CA ILE A 196 0.19 -27.25 3.21
C ILE A 196 -0.71 -27.23 1.97
N GLN A 197 -1.83 -27.93 2.07
CA GLN A 197 -2.97 -27.72 1.18
C GLN A 197 -4.02 -26.91 1.96
N PHE A 198 -4.35 -25.72 1.48
CA PHE A 198 -5.34 -24.88 2.12
C PHE A 198 -6.59 -24.79 1.25
N LYS A 199 -7.66 -25.44 1.70
CA LYS A 199 -8.96 -25.47 0.98
C LYS A 199 -8.80 -25.86 -0.51
N GLY A 200 -7.90 -26.80 -0.80
CA GLY A 200 -7.66 -27.32 -2.15
C GLY A 200 -6.60 -26.56 -2.96
N TYR A 201 -5.97 -25.53 -2.39
CA TYR A 201 -4.93 -24.74 -3.05
C TYR A 201 -3.55 -24.99 -2.42
N PRO A 202 -2.48 -25.03 -3.23
CA PRO A 202 -1.13 -25.06 -2.71
C PRO A 202 -0.87 -23.83 -1.84
N ALA A 203 -0.31 -24.07 -0.65
CA ALA A 203 -0.05 -22.98 0.28
C ALA A 203 1.17 -23.26 1.16
N MET A 204 1.68 -22.20 1.80
CA MET A 204 2.76 -22.28 2.77
C MET A 204 2.42 -21.43 3.99
N ASP A 205 2.42 -22.06 5.16
CA ASP A 205 2.38 -21.35 6.43
C ASP A 205 3.78 -21.00 6.89
N GLY A 206 3.93 -19.80 7.46
CA GLY A 206 5.18 -19.31 8.00
C GLY A 206 5.02 -18.65 9.36
N LYS A 207 6.05 -18.77 10.19
CA LYS A 207 6.18 -18.04 11.46
C LYS A 207 7.55 -17.40 11.53
N TYR A 208 7.59 -16.09 11.76
CA TYR A 208 8.81 -15.30 11.74
C TYR A 208 8.83 -14.37 12.95
N ASN A 209 10.02 -13.88 13.27
CA ASN A 209 10.21 -12.80 14.22
C ASN A 209 10.89 -11.63 13.51
N ASP A 210 10.58 -10.41 13.93
CA ASP A 210 11.36 -9.25 13.53
C ASP A 210 12.44 -8.92 14.58
N LYS A 211 13.33 -8.03 14.23
CA LYS A 211 14.42 -7.55 15.11
C LYS A 211 13.89 -6.83 16.36
N SER A 212 12.62 -6.48 16.40
CA SER A 212 11.94 -5.82 17.53
C SER A 212 11.16 -6.81 18.41
N GLY A 213 11.27 -8.12 18.14
CA GLY A 213 10.59 -9.19 18.87
C GLY A 213 9.10 -9.32 18.57
N ASN A 214 8.62 -8.76 17.45
CA ASN A 214 7.26 -9.04 17.01
C ASN A 214 7.21 -10.40 16.31
N VAL A 215 6.09 -11.10 16.45
CA VAL A 215 5.79 -12.36 15.79
C VAL A 215 4.92 -12.11 14.57
N PHE A 216 5.29 -12.74 13.46
CA PHE A 216 4.50 -12.77 12.23
C PHE A 216 4.00 -14.20 12.01
N LEU A 217 2.72 -14.34 11.71
CA LEU A 217 2.15 -15.52 11.10
C LEU A 217 1.76 -15.18 9.67
N THR A 218 2.17 -16.02 8.73
CA THR A 218 1.85 -15.83 7.32
C THR A 218 1.20 -17.07 6.74
N ARG A 219 0.39 -16.85 5.70
CA ARG A 219 -0.06 -17.89 4.78
C ARG A 219 0.03 -17.38 3.36
N PHE A 220 0.88 -17.99 2.55
CA PHE A 220 0.95 -17.77 1.12
C PHE A 220 0.09 -18.81 0.41
N ILE A 221 -0.73 -18.38 -0.56
CA ILE A 221 -1.69 -19.26 -1.26
C ILE A 221 -1.60 -18.97 -2.75
N LEU A 222 -1.50 -20.02 -3.56
CA LEU A 222 -1.51 -19.93 -5.01
C LEU A 222 -2.88 -20.35 -5.56
N GLN A 223 -3.54 -19.43 -6.27
CA GLN A 223 -4.81 -19.70 -6.93
C GLN A 223 -4.73 -19.24 -8.39
N GLY A 224 -4.22 -20.12 -9.25
CA GLY A 224 -4.01 -19.78 -10.66
C GLY A 224 -3.19 -18.49 -10.79
N PRO A 225 -3.70 -17.48 -11.49
CA PRO A 225 -2.98 -16.22 -11.69
C PRO A 225 -2.99 -15.28 -10.47
N HIS A 226 -3.61 -15.67 -9.36
CA HIS A 226 -3.74 -14.83 -8.17
C HIS A 226 -2.98 -15.43 -7.00
N TYR A 227 -1.99 -14.69 -6.51
CA TYR A 227 -1.21 -15.07 -5.33
C TYR A 227 -1.70 -14.24 -4.16
N TYR A 228 -2.01 -14.91 -3.06
CA TYR A 228 -2.46 -14.27 -1.84
C TYR A 228 -1.42 -14.44 -0.75
N SER A 229 -1.07 -13.32 -0.09
CA SER A 229 -0.23 -13.34 1.11
C SER A 229 -1.06 -12.80 2.27
N LEU A 230 -1.37 -13.66 3.21
CA LEU A 230 -2.02 -13.30 4.47
C LEU A 230 -0.93 -13.13 5.51
N ILE A 231 -0.96 -12.02 6.24
CA ILE A 231 0.06 -11.68 7.23
C ILE A 231 -0.64 -11.16 8.48
N ALA A 232 -0.37 -11.78 9.62
CA ALA A 232 -0.78 -11.28 10.93
C ALA A 232 0.47 -10.99 11.76
N MET A 233 0.52 -9.83 12.45
CA MET A 233 1.67 -9.42 13.25
C MET A 233 1.24 -8.89 14.61
N GLY A 234 1.92 -9.34 15.66
CA GLY A 234 1.71 -8.88 17.02
C GLY A 234 2.92 -9.08 17.91
N LYS A 235 2.85 -8.66 19.17
CA LYS A 235 3.93 -8.91 20.16
C LYS A 235 4.09 -10.39 20.51
N LYS A 236 3.06 -11.17 20.35
CA LYS A 236 3.02 -12.61 20.55
C LYS A 236 1.97 -13.23 19.64
N GLU A 237 2.11 -14.51 19.37
CA GLU A 237 1.07 -15.28 18.70
C GLU A 237 -0.22 -15.32 19.51
N THR A 238 -1.35 -15.15 18.84
CA THR A 238 -2.68 -15.18 19.44
C THR A 238 -3.63 -16.06 18.62
N ALA A 239 -4.71 -16.55 19.27
CA ALA A 239 -5.76 -17.30 18.57
C ALA A 239 -6.35 -16.50 17.41
N ALA A 240 -6.58 -15.19 17.62
CA ALA A 240 -7.15 -14.31 16.58
C ALA A 240 -6.28 -14.23 15.31
N MET A 241 -4.95 -14.34 15.42
CA MET A 241 -4.07 -14.40 14.25
C MET A 241 -4.28 -15.69 13.46
N ASN A 242 -4.42 -16.82 14.13
CA ASN A 242 -4.73 -18.09 13.49
C ASN A 242 -6.16 -18.11 12.92
N ASP A 243 -7.14 -17.54 13.62
CA ASP A 243 -8.52 -17.41 13.14
C ASP A 243 -8.58 -16.57 11.88
N PHE A 244 -7.83 -15.47 11.82
CA PHE A 244 -7.69 -14.66 10.61
C PHE A 244 -7.18 -15.49 9.43
N LEU A 245 -6.06 -16.21 9.56
CA LEU A 245 -5.50 -17.05 8.50
C LEU A 245 -6.50 -18.13 8.04
N ASN A 246 -7.20 -18.76 8.99
CA ASN A 246 -8.14 -19.84 8.70
C ASN A 246 -9.47 -19.35 8.12
N SER A 247 -9.83 -18.09 8.37
CA SER A 247 -11.07 -17.48 7.89
C SER A 247 -11.07 -17.18 6.40
N PHE A 248 -9.89 -17.14 5.77
CA PHE A 248 -9.76 -16.78 4.37
C PHE A 248 -10.46 -17.79 3.45
N GLU A 249 -11.20 -17.27 2.47
CA GLU A 249 -11.87 -18.05 1.44
C GLU A 249 -11.71 -17.39 0.08
N ILE A 250 -11.37 -18.18 -0.93
CA ILE A 250 -11.37 -17.73 -2.31
C ILE A 250 -12.80 -17.66 -2.81
N LYS A 251 -13.17 -16.58 -3.44
CA LYS A 251 -14.51 -16.31 -3.99
C LYS A 251 -14.39 -15.94 -5.47
N PRO A 252 -15.45 -16.12 -6.26
CA PRO A 252 -15.49 -15.59 -7.62
C PRO A 252 -15.31 -14.08 -7.66
N PHE A 253 -14.73 -13.58 -8.76
CA PHE A 253 -14.67 -12.15 -9.02
C PHE A 253 -16.03 -11.63 -9.46
N ASN A 254 -16.34 -10.40 -9.07
CA ASN A 254 -17.52 -9.68 -9.51
C ASN A 254 -17.17 -8.88 -10.77
N TYR A 255 -17.54 -9.42 -11.92
CA TYR A 255 -17.40 -8.71 -13.18
C TYR A 255 -18.58 -7.76 -13.38
N GLY A 256 -18.31 -6.54 -13.83
CA GLY A 256 -19.36 -5.60 -14.23
C GLY A 256 -20.10 -6.08 -15.49
N LYS A 257 -21.15 -5.34 -15.90
CA LYS A 257 -21.84 -5.63 -17.16
C LYS A 257 -20.88 -5.47 -18.34
N GLU A 258 -20.85 -6.46 -19.20
CA GLU A 258 -20.10 -6.39 -20.45
C GLU A 258 -20.65 -5.28 -21.35
N LYS A 259 -19.76 -4.60 -22.01
CA LYS A 259 -20.05 -3.62 -23.08
C LYS A 259 -19.13 -3.88 -24.25
N THR A 260 -19.59 -3.52 -25.43
CA THR A 260 -18.75 -3.60 -26.63
C THR A 260 -17.79 -2.41 -26.63
N GLN A 261 -16.50 -2.70 -26.48
CA GLN A 261 -15.41 -1.74 -26.67
C GLN A 261 -14.93 -1.81 -28.11
N LYS A 262 -14.82 -0.66 -28.75
CA LYS A 262 -14.29 -0.54 -30.11
C LYS A 262 -13.10 0.40 -30.11
N ASP A 263 -12.04 -0.01 -30.77
CA ASP A 263 -10.89 0.83 -31.07
C ASP A 263 -10.79 0.99 -32.59
N THR A 264 -10.99 2.21 -33.06
CA THR A 264 -10.98 2.51 -34.50
C THR A 264 -9.57 2.68 -35.06
N ALA A 265 -8.58 2.93 -34.20
CA ALA A 265 -7.17 3.03 -34.60
C ALA A 265 -6.54 1.65 -34.77
N LEU A 266 -6.91 0.71 -33.91
CA LEU A 266 -6.42 -0.66 -33.93
C LEU A 266 -7.38 -1.66 -34.60
N TYR A 267 -8.51 -1.17 -35.13
CA TYR A 267 -9.49 -1.94 -35.89
C TYR A 267 -10.03 -3.19 -35.18
N TYR A 268 -10.27 -3.12 -33.87
CA TYR A 268 -10.89 -4.24 -33.15
C TYR A 268 -12.19 -3.84 -32.43
N SER A 269 -12.98 -4.85 -32.10
CA SER A 269 -14.14 -4.75 -31.24
C SER A 269 -14.17 -5.96 -30.30
N VAL A 270 -14.33 -5.72 -29.00
CA VAL A 270 -14.35 -6.74 -27.98
C VAL A 270 -15.47 -6.49 -26.98
N GLN A 271 -16.10 -7.55 -26.51
CA GLN A 271 -17.01 -7.47 -25.38
C GLN A 271 -16.23 -7.69 -24.09
N THR A 272 -16.31 -6.73 -23.18
CA THR A 272 -15.61 -6.78 -21.91
C THR A 272 -16.34 -6.01 -20.83
N SER A 273 -16.23 -6.46 -19.60
CA SER A 273 -16.65 -5.71 -18.41
C SER A 273 -15.64 -4.68 -17.96
N TYR A 274 -14.41 -4.72 -18.50
CA TYR A 274 -13.34 -3.77 -18.19
C TYR A 274 -13.27 -2.68 -19.25
N TYR A 275 -13.39 -1.42 -18.78
CA TYR A 275 -13.31 -0.22 -19.64
C TYR A 275 -12.20 0.66 -19.10
N PRO A 276 -10.99 0.60 -19.65
CA PRO A 276 -9.96 1.58 -19.32
C PRO A 276 -10.46 2.97 -19.74
N SER A 277 -10.47 3.92 -18.82
CA SER A 277 -10.77 5.32 -19.17
C SER A 277 -9.71 5.83 -20.12
N PRO A 278 -10.09 6.54 -21.20
CA PRO A 278 -9.13 7.04 -22.20
C PRO A 278 -7.96 7.85 -21.63
N GLY A 279 -8.16 8.52 -20.49
CA GLY A 279 -7.08 9.22 -19.76
C GLY A 279 -6.19 8.31 -18.93
N LYS A 280 -6.63 7.10 -18.57
CA LYS A 280 -5.84 6.15 -17.79
C LYS A 280 -4.95 5.25 -18.65
N ILE A 281 -5.32 5.01 -19.91
CA ILE A 281 -4.53 4.16 -20.82
C ILE A 281 -3.08 4.65 -20.91
N LYS A 282 -2.85 5.97 -20.86
CA LYS A 282 -1.49 6.53 -20.89
C LYS A 282 -0.69 6.33 -19.60
N LEU A 283 -1.34 6.02 -18.47
CA LEU A 283 -0.70 5.87 -17.17
C LEU A 283 -0.55 4.40 -16.78
N ASP A 284 -1.40 3.52 -17.31
CA ASP A 284 -1.40 2.10 -16.96
C ASP A 284 -0.45 1.27 -17.85
N PHE A 285 -0.06 1.80 -19.01
CA PHE A 285 0.87 1.12 -19.93
C PHE A 285 2.28 0.88 -19.37
N PRO A 286 2.88 1.76 -18.56
CA PRO A 286 4.21 1.49 -17.98
C PRO A 286 4.24 0.33 -16.98
N GLN A 287 3.10 -0.09 -16.46
CA GLN A 287 3.03 -1.21 -15.50
C GLN A 287 3.09 -2.59 -16.18
N TYR A 288 2.98 -2.62 -17.50
CA TYR A 288 3.12 -3.84 -18.30
C TYR A 288 4.44 -3.90 -19.09
N SER A 289 5.40 -3.03 -18.74
CA SER A 289 6.75 -3.16 -19.31
C SER A 289 7.41 -4.39 -18.67
N TYR A 290 7.63 -5.37 -19.50
CA TYR A 290 8.28 -6.66 -19.39
C TYR A 290 9.58 -6.66 -18.58
#